data_789e032dc86f03f9729a8823df21ac57
#
_entry.id   789e032dc86f03f9729a8823df21ac57
#
_cell.length_a   1.000
_cell.length_b   1.000
_cell.length_c   1.000
_cell.angle_alpha   90.00
_cell.angle_beta   90.00
_cell.angle_gamma   90.00
#
_symmetry.space_group_name_H-M   'P 1'
#
loop_
_entity.id
_entity.type
_entity.pdbx_description
1 polymer ?
#
loop_
_entity_poly.entity_id
_entity_poly.type
_entity_poly.pdbx_seq_one_letter_code
_entity_poly.pdbx_strand_id
1 'polypeptide(L)'
;LFKLHSPHDYIVGGGVFAHSSLLPISLAWEAFGEKNGARDLLEMRKRVEKYRRQSEHASTDYIIGCIILEQPFFLPESAWIPVPSDWNKSIEQGRRYNLAIEPGLSLLRQLHTTMLLASAVREDRARYGEPILTLPRLGQGSFRILVTDAYERQCAITNERTLPALDAAHIKPYSESGQHVVSNGILMRRDLHALFDRGYITITPSMNVEVSRRIKEEFENGRDYYRYHGSTIRVPANPTNYPSRDYLEWHNSNIYLG
;
A
#
# COMPACT_ATOMS: atom_id res chain seq x y z
N LEU A 1 9.20 -8.71 12.78
CA LEU A 1 9.04 -8.36 14.20
C LEU A 1 9.86 -7.12 14.53
N PHE A 2 9.40 -6.36 15.52
CA PHE A 2 10.07 -5.17 16.02
C PHE A 2 10.80 -5.50 17.32
N LYS A 3 12.09 -5.22 17.33
CA LYS A 3 12.97 -5.44 18.49
C LYS A 3 13.43 -4.10 19.05
N LEU A 4 13.42 -3.96 20.38
CA LEU A 4 14.04 -2.83 21.06
C LEU A 4 15.57 -2.92 20.98
N HIS A 5 16.23 -1.78 20.94
CA HIS A 5 17.68 -1.70 21.02
C HIS A 5 18.20 -2.18 22.40
N SER A 6 19.47 -2.63 22.42
CA SER A 6 20.17 -2.89 23.68
C SER A 6 20.09 -1.63 24.60
N PRO A 7 19.91 -1.80 25.90
CA PRO A 7 20.00 -3.05 26.67
C PRO A 7 18.68 -3.84 26.80
N HIS A 8 17.59 -3.38 26.23
CA HIS A 8 16.27 -3.99 26.49
C HIS A 8 16.13 -5.37 25.80
N ASP A 9 16.60 -5.50 24.56
CA ASP A 9 16.63 -6.77 23.80
C ASP A 9 15.32 -7.60 23.86
N TYR A 10 14.17 -6.94 23.72
CA TYR A 10 12.85 -7.57 23.65
C TYR A 10 12.20 -7.34 22.29
N ILE A 11 11.42 -8.32 21.86
CA ILE A 11 10.48 -8.19 20.76
C ILE A 11 9.19 -7.60 21.31
N VAL A 12 8.79 -6.45 20.77
CA VAL A 12 7.68 -5.63 21.29
C VAL A 12 6.51 -5.52 20.33
N GLY A 13 6.60 -6.17 19.17
CA GLY A 13 5.56 -6.13 18.18
C GLY A 13 6.02 -6.66 16.83
N GLY A 14 5.23 -6.44 15.81
CA GLY A 14 5.53 -6.90 14.46
C GLY A 14 4.50 -6.43 13.44
N GLY A 15 4.59 -7.01 12.26
CA GLY A 15 3.62 -6.87 11.18
C GLY A 15 3.91 -7.90 10.09
N VAL A 16 2.94 -8.13 9.23
CA VAL A 16 3.08 -9.00 8.07
C VAL A 16 3.73 -8.21 6.93
N PHE A 17 4.81 -8.74 6.36
CA PHE A 17 5.45 -8.13 5.21
C PHE A 17 4.52 -8.21 4.00
N ALA A 18 4.17 -7.06 3.43
CA ALA A 18 3.36 -6.97 2.23
C ALA A 18 4.21 -6.70 0.99
N HIS A 19 5.08 -5.68 1.06
CA HIS A 19 5.84 -5.23 -0.10
C HIS A 19 7.07 -4.43 0.32
N SER A 20 8.05 -4.32 -0.58
CA SER A 20 9.16 -3.36 -0.45
C SER A 20 9.26 -2.53 -1.71
N SER A 21 9.44 -1.23 -1.55
CA SER A 21 9.55 -0.27 -2.65
C SER A 21 10.59 0.80 -2.37
N LEU A 22 11.16 1.35 -3.44
CA LEU A 22 11.99 2.56 -3.38
C LEU A 22 11.10 3.75 -3.73
N LEU A 23 10.86 4.64 -2.78
CA LEU A 23 9.91 5.75 -2.93
C LEU A 23 10.57 7.09 -2.65
N PRO A 24 10.15 8.18 -3.34
CA PRO A 24 10.38 9.52 -2.84
C PRO A 24 9.84 9.64 -1.41
N ILE A 25 10.56 10.33 -0.52
CA ILE A 25 10.15 10.46 0.88
C ILE A 25 8.80 11.17 1.03
N SER A 26 8.49 12.10 0.13
CA SER A 26 7.19 12.77 0.06
C SER A 26 6.06 11.77 -0.24
N LEU A 27 6.26 10.86 -1.20
CA LEU A 27 5.26 9.86 -1.57
C LEU A 27 5.03 8.84 -0.45
N ALA A 28 6.10 8.42 0.26
CA ALA A 28 5.98 7.57 1.43
C ALA A 28 5.17 8.27 2.54
N TRP A 29 5.39 9.58 2.74
CA TRP A 29 4.59 10.37 3.67
C TRP A 29 3.13 10.49 3.26
N GLU A 30 2.86 10.84 2.00
CA GLU A 30 1.49 10.92 1.45
C GLU A 30 0.71 9.60 1.58
N ALA A 31 1.39 8.45 1.41
CA ALA A 31 0.76 7.15 1.49
C ALA A 31 0.41 6.72 2.92
N PHE A 32 1.26 7.03 3.90
CA PHE A 32 1.16 6.46 5.23
C PHE A 32 1.09 7.47 6.37
N GLY A 33 1.41 8.77 6.14
CA GLY A 33 1.35 9.83 7.15
C GLY A 33 2.08 9.44 8.43
N GLU A 34 1.43 9.62 9.58
CA GLU A 34 1.98 9.30 10.91
C GLU A 34 2.34 7.81 11.10
N LYS A 35 1.80 6.92 10.28
CA LYS A 35 2.18 5.48 10.29
C LYS A 35 3.63 5.23 9.87
N ASN A 36 4.31 6.22 9.30
CA ASN A 36 5.76 6.21 9.12
C ASN A 36 6.55 6.42 10.44
N GLY A 37 5.87 6.56 11.56
CA GLY A 37 6.47 6.73 12.88
C GLY A 37 6.98 8.15 13.16
N ALA A 38 6.46 9.15 12.47
CA ALA A 38 6.76 10.57 12.67
C ALA A 38 5.46 11.39 12.68
N ARG A 39 5.47 12.57 13.31
CA ARG A 39 4.29 13.46 13.41
C ARG A 39 4.06 14.24 12.11
N ASP A 40 5.14 14.51 11.38
CA ASP A 40 5.11 15.26 10.13
C ASP A 40 6.28 14.83 9.22
N LEU A 41 6.22 15.27 7.96
CA LEU A 41 7.26 14.97 6.96
C LEU A 41 8.64 15.49 7.37
N LEU A 42 8.71 16.63 8.05
CA LEU A 42 9.98 17.20 8.47
C LEU A 42 10.66 16.32 9.54
N GLU A 43 9.89 15.85 10.51
CA GLU A 43 10.37 14.90 11.51
C GLU A 43 10.79 13.57 10.86
N MET A 44 10.00 13.05 9.92
CA MET A 44 10.36 11.86 9.17
C MET A 44 11.70 12.04 8.44
N ARG A 45 11.89 13.17 7.75
CA ARG A 45 13.16 13.53 7.11
C ARG A 45 14.33 13.50 8.09
N LYS A 46 14.21 14.21 9.22
CA LYS A 46 15.26 14.25 10.24
C LYS A 46 15.63 12.85 10.74
N ARG A 47 14.65 11.97 10.95
CA ARG A 47 14.90 10.60 11.38
C ARG A 47 15.63 9.77 10.32
N VAL A 48 15.24 9.89 9.06
CA VAL A 48 15.89 9.18 7.93
C VAL A 48 17.30 9.70 7.71
N GLU A 49 17.49 11.03 7.69
CA GLU A 49 18.79 11.68 7.46
C GLU A 49 19.83 11.30 8.51
N LYS A 50 19.42 11.06 9.77
CA LYS A 50 20.32 10.59 10.83
C LYS A 50 21.10 9.32 10.44
N TYR A 51 20.52 8.46 9.58
CA TYR A 51 21.11 7.19 9.17
C TYR A 51 21.63 7.20 7.73
N ARG A 52 21.47 8.31 7.00
CA ARG A 52 22.03 8.46 5.65
C ARG A 52 23.49 8.84 5.73
N ARG A 53 24.29 8.27 4.82
CA ARG A 53 25.72 8.61 4.68
C ARG A 53 25.97 9.94 3.95
N GLN A 54 24.98 10.42 3.22
CA GLN A 54 25.04 11.67 2.46
C GLN A 54 23.96 12.63 2.98
N SER A 55 24.36 13.89 3.21
CA SER A 55 23.42 14.96 3.52
C SER A 55 22.84 15.49 2.21
N GLU A 56 21.55 15.50 2.10
CA GLU A 56 20.80 16.10 0.98
C GLU A 56 20.26 17.47 1.42
N HIS A 57 20.07 18.38 0.45
CA HIS A 57 19.40 19.63 0.75
C HIS A 57 17.97 19.36 1.27
N ALA A 58 17.53 20.15 2.26
CA ALA A 58 16.24 19.98 2.92
C ALA A 58 15.03 20.01 1.94
N SER A 59 15.21 20.59 0.76
CA SER A 59 14.19 20.64 -0.30
C SER A 59 14.20 19.44 -1.25
N THR A 60 15.21 18.56 -1.18
CA THR A 60 15.34 17.43 -2.11
C THR A 60 14.38 16.32 -1.74
N ASP A 61 13.58 15.87 -2.70
CA ASP A 61 12.68 14.72 -2.55
C ASP A 61 13.42 13.42 -2.90
N TYR A 62 14.31 13.02 -2.00
CA TYR A 62 15.18 11.88 -2.21
C TYR A 62 14.47 10.54 -2.06
N ILE A 63 15.02 9.50 -2.69
CA ILE A 63 14.50 8.14 -2.64
C ILE A 63 14.91 7.45 -1.34
N ILE A 64 13.96 6.76 -0.72
CA ILE A 64 14.14 5.91 0.46
C ILE A 64 13.65 4.49 0.19
N GLY A 65 14.26 3.51 0.85
CA GLY A 65 13.76 2.14 0.89
C GLY A 65 12.62 2.02 1.90
N CYS A 66 11.46 1.57 1.45
CA CYS A 66 10.28 1.36 2.28
C CYS A 66 9.97 -0.13 2.40
N ILE A 67 9.72 -0.59 3.63
CA ILE A 67 9.14 -1.90 3.91
C ILE A 67 7.71 -1.65 4.34
N ILE A 68 6.76 -2.13 3.52
CA ILE A 68 5.34 -2.00 3.80
C ILE A 68 4.90 -3.19 4.62
N LEU A 69 4.38 -2.91 5.81
CA LEU A 69 3.85 -3.89 6.72
C LEU A 69 2.35 -3.74 6.84
N GLU A 70 1.67 -4.86 6.93
CA GLU A 70 0.24 -4.93 7.20
C GLU A 70 -0.02 -5.53 8.56
N GLN A 71 -1.21 -5.22 9.10
CA GLN A 71 -1.62 -5.67 10.41
C GLN A 71 -0.54 -5.45 11.48
N PRO A 72 0.05 -4.23 11.59
CA PRO A 72 1.04 -3.98 12.61
C PRO A 72 0.40 -4.16 13.99
N PHE A 73 1.13 -4.82 14.88
CA PHE A 73 0.72 -5.04 16.26
C PHE A 73 1.84 -4.67 17.22
N PHE A 74 1.45 -4.25 18.41
CA PHE A 74 2.37 -3.95 19.50
C PHE A 74 1.93 -4.73 20.74
N LEU A 75 2.89 -5.29 21.45
CA LEU A 75 2.68 -6.03 22.67
C LEU A 75 2.73 -5.08 23.87
N PRO A 76 1.85 -5.23 24.86
CA PRO A 76 2.02 -4.54 26.14
C PRO A 76 3.32 -5.00 26.82
N GLU A 77 3.90 -4.18 27.66
CA GLU A 77 5.19 -4.46 28.31
C GLU A 77 5.23 -5.81 29.03
N SER A 78 4.14 -6.16 29.69
CA SER A 78 3.97 -7.46 30.37
C SER A 78 4.00 -8.68 29.43
N ALA A 79 3.88 -8.46 28.12
CA ALA A 79 3.83 -9.50 27.10
C ALA A 79 5.01 -9.42 26.11
N TRP A 80 6.02 -8.62 26.41
CA TRP A 80 7.23 -8.54 25.58
C TRP A 80 7.96 -9.88 25.58
N ILE A 81 8.46 -10.28 24.43
CA ILE A 81 9.12 -11.56 24.21
C ILE A 81 10.64 -11.34 24.21
N PRO A 82 11.41 -12.03 25.06
CA PRO A 82 12.87 -11.96 25.01
C PRO A 82 13.38 -12.39 23.63
N VAL A 83 14.44 -11.77 23.13
CA VAL A 83 15.07 -12.24 21.88
C VAL A 83 15.59 -13.68 22.05
N PRO A 84 15.63 -14.48 20.97
CA PRO A 84 16.22 -15.83 21.01
C PRO A 84 17.65 -15.82 21.55
N SER A 85 18.04 -16.90 22.25
CA SER A 85 19.35 -17.02 22.92
C SER A 85 20.55 -16.89 21.99
N ASP A 86 20.35 -17.17 20.70
CA ASP A 86 21.35 -17.05 19.64
C ASP A 86 21.41 -15.63 19.02
N TRP A 87 20.68 -14.66 19.57
CA TRP A 87 20.75 -13.28 19.12
C TRP A 87 22.09 -12.65 19.52
N ASN A 88 22.89 -12.29 18.51
CA ASN A 88 24.16 -11.61 18.78
C ASN A 88 23.92 -10.09 18.92
N LYS A 89 24.53 -9.49 19.97
CA LYS A 89 24.44 -8.05 20.25
C LYS A 89 25.01 -7.16 19.16
N SER A 90 25.86 -7.70 18.26
CA SER A 90 26.42 -6.99 17.11
C SER A 90 25.45 -6.88 15.91
N ILE A 91 24.26 -7.44 16.00
CA ILE A 91 23.29 -7.39 14.91
C ILE A 91 22.59 -6.02 14.88
N GLU A 92 22.92 -5.20 13.88
CA GLU A 92 22.39 -3.85 13.74
C GLU A 92 21.09 -3.79 12.89
N GLN A 93 20.97 -4.62 11.85
CA GLN A 93 19.88 -4.52 10.85
C GLN A 93 18.77 -5.55 10.99
N GLY A 94 18.96 -6.56 11.82
CA GLY A 94 17.98 -7.62 12.01
C GLY A 94 18.50 -9.01 11.62
N ARG A 95 17.71 -10.03 11.96
CA ARG A 95 18.03 -11.44 11.71
C ARG A 95 16.80 -12.17 11.18
N ARG A 96 17.02 -13.12 10.31
CA ARG A 96 15.98 -14.04 9.81
C ARG A 96 15.99 -15.32 10.60
N TYR A 97 14.80 -15.80 10.94
CA TYR A 97 14.59 -17.11 11.55
C TYR A 97 13.70 -17.97 10.66
N ASN A 98 14.08 -19.24 10.50
CA ASN A 98 13.19 -20.22 9.90
C ASN A 98 12.19 -20.68 10.98
N LEU A 99 10.91 -20.44 10.75
CA LEU A 99 9.84 -20.73 11.71
C LEU A 99 9.51 -22.24 11.81
N ALA A 100 10.07 -23.08 10.94
CA ALA A 100 9.90 -24.53 11.00
C ALA A 100 10.90 -25.25 11.93
N ILE A 101 11.97 -24.56 12.35
CA ILE A 101 13.04 -25.10 13.19
C ILE A 101 13.40 -24.15 14.33
N GLU A 102 14.01 -24.67 15.39
CA GLU A 102 14.49 -23.86 16.50
C GLU A 102 15.65 -22.92 16.10
N PRO A 103 15.74 -21.70 16.66
CA PRO A 103 14.87 -21.11 17.68
C PRO A 103 13.63 -20.41 17.10
N GLY A 104 13.47 -20.38 15.79
CA GLY A 104 12.35 -19.69 15.12
C GLY A 104 11.00 -20.32 15.47
N LEU A 105 10.93 -21.64 15.63
CA LEU A 105 9.71 -22.34 16.02
C LEU A 105 9.24 -21.95 17.43
N SER A 106 10.16 -21.84 18.38
CA SER A 106 9.84 -21.37 19.74
C SER A 106 9.35 -19.92 19.72
N LEU A 107 9.99 -19.07 18.93
CA LEU A 107 9.57 -17.67 18.77
C LEU A 107 8.14 -17.58 18.19
N LEU A 108 7.82 -18.38 17.17
CA LEU A 108 6.47 -18.45 16.59
C LEU A 108 5.43 -18.89 17.63
N ARG A 109 5.74 -19.91 18.42
CA ARG A 109 4.84 -20.40 19.49
C ARG A 109 4.59 -19.34 20.55
N GLN A 110 5.62 -18.63 21.00
CA GLN A 110 5.50 -17.55 21.97
C GLN A 110 4.61 -16.42 21.41
N LEU A 111 4.85 -16.00 20.16
CA LEU A 111 4.01 -14.99 19.51
C LEU A 111 2.56 -15.42 19.43
N HIS A 112 2.28 -16.64 18.99
CA HIS A 112 0.93 -17.17 18.87
C HIS A 112 0.22 -17.21 20.22
N THR A 113 0.87 -17.72 21.26
CA THR A 113 0.33 -17.73 22.64
C THR A 113 0.05 -16.33 23.15
N THR A 114 0.98 -15.40 22.94
CA THR A 114 0.84 -14.01 23.38
C THR A 114 -0.30 -13.30 22.64
N MET A 115 -0.45 -13.53 21.35
CA MET A 115 -1.55 -12.94 20.55
C MET A 115 -2.90 -13.52 20.95
N LEU A 116 -3.00 -14.82 21.22
CA LEU A 116 -4.23 -15.46 21.73
C LEU A 116 -4.63 -14.90 23.09
N LEU A 117 -3.68 -14.74 24.01
CA LEU A 117 -3.94 -14.12 25.32
C LEU A 117 -4.36 -12.66 25.19
N ALA A 118 -3.74 -11.89 24.29
CA ALA A 118 -4.11 -10.50 24.04
C ALA A 118 -5.50 -10.38 23.38
N SER A 119 -5.90 -11.33 22.53
CA SER A 119 -7.25 -11.36 21.95
C SER A 119 -8.29 -11.76 23.01
N ALA A 120 -8.02 -12.76 23.83
CA ALA A 120 -8.94 -13.15 24.92
C ALA A 120 -9.22 -12.00 25.92
N VAL A 121 -8.22 -11.17 26.22
CA VAL A 121 -8.40 -9.94 27.04
C VAL A 121 -9.21 -8.86 26.30
N ARG A 122 -9.22 -8.88 24.96
CA ARG A 122 -10.04 -7.97 24.14
C ARG A 122 -11.46 -8.48 23.92
N GLU A 123 -11.70 -9.77 23.93
CA GLU A 123 -13.02 -10.40 23.75
C GLU A 123 -14.01 -10.06 24.86
N ASP A 124 -13.58 -9.65 26.04
CA ASP A 124 -14.45 -9.05 27.06
C ASP A 124 -15.02 -7.67 26.63
N ARG A 125 -14.63 -7.16 25.44
CA ARG A 125 -15.10 -5.89 24.86
C ARG A 125 -15.76 -5.98 23.46
N ALA A 126 -15.68 -7.09 22.74
CA ALA A 126 -16.37 -7.22 21.45
C ALA A 126 -16.60 -8.69 21.06
N ARG A 127 -17.88 -9.08 21.00
CA ARG A 127 -18.33 -10.34 20.39
C ARG A 127 -18.06 -10.33 18.88
N TYR A 128 -16.94 -10.88 18.44
CA TYR A 128 -16.73 -11.28 17.03
C TYR A 128 -15.75 -12.46 16.95
N GLY A 129 -16.09 -13.41 16.04
CA GLY A 129 -15.55 -14.74 15.90
C GLY A 129 -14.03 -14.88 15.67
N GLU A 130 -13.55 -16.13 15.67
CA GLU A 130 -12.16 -16.53 15.59
C GLU A 130 -11.36 -15.81 14.51
N PRO A 131 -10.08 -15.42 14.77
CA PRO A 131 -9.23 -14.84 13.74
C PRO A 131 -8.88 -15.91 12.72
N ILE A 132 -9.64 -15.96 11.65
CA ILE A 132 -9.26 -16.68 10.43
C ILE A 132 -8.05 -15.94 9.88
N LEU A 133 -6.97 -16.66 9.53
CA LEU A 133 -5.86 -16.17 8.70
C LEU A 133 -6.40 -15.81 7.30
N THR A 134 -7.11 -14.72 7.21
CA THR A 134 -7.46 -14.09 5.93
C THR A 134 -6.23 -13.37 5.41
N LEU A 135 -6.00 -13.44 4.11
CA LEU A 135 -5.02 -12.60 3.43
C LEU A 135 -5.22 -11.15 3.91
N PRO A 136 -4.16 -10.49 4.39
CA PRO A 136 -4.28 -9.15 4.94
C PRO A 136 -4.93 -8.23 3.92
N ARG A 137 -5.99 -7.52 4.32
CA ARG A 137 -6.60 -6.49 3.49
C ARG A 137 -5.62 -5.34 3.39
N LEU A 138 -5.15 -5.07 2.18
CA LEU A 138 -4.29 -3.92 1.91
C LEU A 138 -4.99 -2.64 2.39
N GLY A 139 -4.30 -1.80 3.15
CA GLY A 139 -4.79 -0.46 3.44
C GLY A 139 -4.67 0.43 2.20
N GLN A 140 -5.37 1.57 2.18
CA GLN A 140 -5.34 2.51 1.05
C GLN A 140 -3.92 2.95 0.65
N GLY A 141 -3.04 3.18 1.63
CA GLY A 141 -1.64 3.54 1.36
C GLY A 141 -0.87 2.42 0.66
N SER A 142 -1.04 1.18 1.13
CA SER A 142 -0.42 0.00 0.50
C SER A 142 -0.95 -0.22 -0.92
N PHE A 143 -2.27 -0.09 -1.13
CA PHE A 143 -2.89 -0.17 -2.44
C PHE A 143 -2.27 0.82 -3.43
N ARG A 144 -2.15 2.11 -3.02
CA ARG A 144 -1.54 3.15 -3.86
C ARG A 144 -0.13 2.76 -4.31
N ILE A 145 0.71 2.30 -3.39
CA ILE A 145 2.09 1.93 -3.72
C ILE A 145 2.17 0.70 -4.61
N LEU A 146 1.38 -0.33 -4.31
CA LEU A 146 1.37 -1.57 -5.11
C LEU A 146 0.88 -1.34 -6.53
N VAL A 147 -0.17 -0.54 -6.72
CA VAL A 147 -0.64 -0.14 -8.07
C VAL A 147 0.42 0.70 -8.78
N THR A 148 1.04 1.67 -8.08
CA THR A 148 2.10 2.50 -8.66
C THR A 148 3.27 1.66 -9.16
N ASP A 149 3.73 0.70 -8.37
CA ASP A 149 4.84 -0.19 -8.76
C ASP A 149 4.42 -1.19 -9.86
N ALA A 150 3.19 -1.74 -9.81
CA ALA A 150 2.69 -2.66 -10.82
C ALA A 150 2.63 -2.03 -12.22
N TYR A 151 2.32 -0.73 -12.30
CA TYR A 151 2.33 0.05 -13.54
C TYR A 151 3.69 0.69 -13.85
N GLU A 152 4.77 0.28 -13.16
CA GLU A 152 6.13 0.78 -13.37
C GLU A 152 6.21 2.31 -13.27
N ARG A 153 5.36 2.91 -12.40
CA ARG A 153 5.28 4.36 -12.15
C ARG A 153 4.90 5.17 -13.39
N GLN A 154 4.06 4.61 -14.26
CA GLN A 154 3.58 5.26 -15.47
C GLN A 154 2.06 5.24 -15.52
N CYS A 155 1.48 6.36 -15.94
CA CYS A 155 0.05 6.44 -16.22
C CYS A 155 -0.36 5.39 -17.25
N ALA A 156 -1.39 4.61 -16.97
CA ALA A 156 -1.91 3.58 -17.86
C ALA A 156 -2.39 4.13 -19.22
N ILE A 157 -2.85 5.39 -19.27
CA ILE A 157 -3.43 6.00 -20.46
C ILE A 157 -2.41 6.84 -21.22
N THR A 158 -1.59 7.65 -20.52
CA THR A 158 -0.75 8.68 -21.14
C THR A 158 0.74 8.37 -21.12
N ASN A 159 1.15 7.31 -20.40
CA ASN A 159 2.55 6.99 -20.09
C ASN A 159 3.30 8.09 -19.32
N GLU A 160 2.59 9.06 -18.72
CA GLU A 160 3.17 10.10 -17.86
C GLU A 160 3.87 9.45 -16.65
N ARG A 161 5.06 9.95 -16.29
CA ARG A 161 5.90 9.42 -15.19
C ARG A 161 6.07 10.38 -14.02
N THR A 162 5.51 11.57 -14.10
CA THR A 162 5.58 12.57 -13.02
C THR A 162 4.76 12.09 -11.83
N LEU A 163 5.38 11.34 -10.91
CA LEU A 163 4.72 10.68 -9.77
C LEU A 163 3.77 11.61 -8.98
N PRO A 164 4.12 12.88 -8.68
CA PRO A 164 3.20 13.80 -7.99
C PRO A 164 1.89 14.06 -8.75
N ALA A 165 1.88 13.85 -10.08
CA ALA A 165 0.69 14.01 -10.92
C ALA A 165 -0.10 12.71 -11.12
N LEU A 166 0.41 11.58 -10.59
CA LEU A 166 -0.22 10.28 -10.71
C LEU A 166 -0.99 9.90 -9.44
N ASP A 167 -2.04 9.11 -9.63
CA ASP A 167 -2.81 8.52 -8.55
C ASP A 167 -3.30 7.12 -8.92
N ALA A 168 -3.50 6.27 -7.91
CA ALA A 168 -4.05 4.94 -8.06
C ALA A 168 -5.58 4.99 -7.94
N ALA A 169 -6.26 4.95 -9.06
CA ALA A 169 -7.71 4.91 -9.12
C ALA A 169 -8.23 3.52 -8.77
N HIS A 170 -9.27 3.42 -7.91
CA HIS A 170 -10.04 2.20 -7.75
C HIS A 170 -11.01 2.07 -8.93
N ILE A 171 -11.07 0.89 -9.54
CA ILE A 171 -12.06 0.60 -10.59
C ILE A 171 -13.44 0.48 -9.96
N LYS A 172 -13.55 -0.30 -8.88
CA LYS A 172 -14.74 -0.38 -8.02
C LYS A 172 -14.41 0.22 -6.67
N PRO A 173 -15.10 1.29 -6.24
CA PRO A 173 -14.84 1.95 -4.96
C PRO A 173 -14.98 1.00 -3.76
N TYR A 174 -14.23 1.26 -2.69
CA TYR A 174 -14.32 0.48 -1.46
C TYR A 174 -15.72 0.56 -0.82
N SER A 175 -16.41 1.70 -0.92
CA SER A 175 -17.81 1.88 -0.49
C SER A 175 -18.77 0.93 -1.19
N GLU A 176 -18.46 0.50 -2.41
CA GLU A 176 -19.22 -0.44 -3.23
C GLU A 176 -18.69 -1.88 -3.14
N SER A 177 -18.03 -2.23 -2.04
CA SER A 177 -17.39 -3.53 -1.80
C SER A 177 -16.19 -3.84 -2.71
N GLY A 178 -15.58 -2.83 -3.31
CA GLY A 178 -14.30 -2.96 -4.02
C GLY A 178 -13.17 -3.30 -3.05
N GLN A 179 -12.33 -4.24 -3.41
CA GLN A 179 -11.20 -4.64 -2.56
C GLN A 179 -9.96 -3.80 -2.87
N HIS A 180 -9.09 -3.60 -1.88
CA HIS A 180 -7.76 -3.02 -2.07
C HIS A 180 -6.80 -4.07 -2.63
N VAL A 181 -6.99 -4.48 -3.88
CA VAL A 181 -6.12 -5.40 -4.62
C VAL A 181 -5.64 -4.73 -5.89
N VAL A 182 -4.46 -5.09 -6.40
CA VAL A 182 -3.87 -4.43 -7.58
C VAL A 182 -4.80 -4.54 -8.80
N SER A 183 -5.49 -5.67 -8.97
CA SER A 183 -6.44 -5.89 -10.05
C SER A 183 -7.71 -5.03 -9.98
N ASN A 184 -7.94 -4.34 -8.87
CA ASN A 184 -8.97 -3.30 -8.73
C ASN A 184 -8.39 -1.89 -8.85
N GLY A 185 -7.18 -1.74 -9.39
CA GLY A 185 -6.48 -0.48 -9.48
C GLY A 185 -5.94 -0.16 -10.87
N ILE A 186 -5.98 1.11 -11.23
CA ILE A 186 -5.34 1.63 -12.44
C ILE A 186 -4.55 2.87 -12.07
N LEU A 187 -3.26 2.93 -12.44
CA LEU A 187 -2.46 4.13 -12.23
C LEU A 187 -2.74 5.14 -13.35
N MET A 188 -3.21 6.31 -13.00
CA MET A 188 -3.50 7.34 -13.98
C MET A 188 -3.20 8.74 -13.47
N ARG A 189 -3.15 9.72 -14.39
CA ARG A 189 -3.04 11.13 -14.02
C ARG A 189 -4.24 11.54 -13.18
N ARG A 190 -4.03 12.45 -12.22
CA ARG A 190 -5.07 12.91 -11.29
C ARG A 190 -6.28 13.52 -11.98
N ASP A 191 -6.10 14.22 -13.10
CA ASP A 191 -7.22 14.77 -13.89
C ASP A 191 -8.04 13.66 -14.56
N LEU A 192 -7.38 12.63 -15.09
CA LEU A 192 -8.04 11.45 -15.66
C LEU A 192 -8.74 10.62 -14.58
N HIS A 193 -8.13 10.46 -13.38
CA HIS A 193 -8.74 9.82 -12.24
C HIS A 193 -10.03 10.54 -11.82
N ALA A 194 -10.00 11.87 -11.74
CA ALA A 194 -11.16 12.66 -11.40
C ALA A 194 -12.31 12.50 -12.42
N LEU A 195 -12.02 12.32 -13.70
CA LEU A 195 -13.02 12.06 -14.74
C LEU A 195 -13.50 10.60 -14.72
N PHE A 196 -12.62 9.66 -14.40
CA PHE A 196 -12.94 8.25 -14.23
C PHE A 196 -13.94 8.03 -13.09
N ASP A 197 -13.66 8.59 -11.91
CA ASP A 197 -14.56 8.50 -10.74
C ASP A 197 -15.94 9.11 -10.99
N ARG A 198 -16.02 10.09 -11.90
CA ARG A 198 -17.29 10.75 -12.26
C ARG A 198 -17.97 10.15 -13.49
N GLY A 199 -17.41 9.10 -14.07
CA GLY A 199 -17.98 8.39 -15.19
C GLY A 199 -17.82 9.08 -16.57
N TYR A 200 -17.04 10.16 -16.66
CA TYR A 200 -16.74 10.77 -17.95
C TYR A 200 -15.71 10.00 -18.78
N ILE A 201 -14.92 9.15 -18.13
CA ILE A 201 -14.00 8.23 -18.75
C ILE A 201 -14.22 6.84 -18.14
N THR A 202 -14.11 5.81 -18.96
CA THR A 202 -14.03 4.43 -18.48
C THR A 202 -12.99 3.64 -19.24
N ILE A 203 -12.69 2.44 -18.74
CA ILE A 203 -11.89 1.43 -19.41
C ILE A 203 -12.78 0.24 -19.67
N THR A 204 -12.82 -0.21 -20.94
CA THR A 204 -13.60 -1.39 -21.30
C THR A 204 -12.93 -2.69 -20.84
N PRO A 205 -13.66 -3.81 -20.74
CA PRO A 205 -13.06 -5.12 -20.52
C PRO A 205 -11.99 -5.54 -21.55
N SER A 206 -11.98 -4.88 -22.72
CA SER A 206 -10.94 -5.04 -23.76
C SER A 206 -9.75 -4.12 -23.57
N MET A 207 -9.63 -3.46 -22.40
CA MET A 207 -8.54 -2.54 -22.04
C MET A 207 -8.47 -1.28 -22.93
N ASN A 208 -9.58 -0.83 -23.49
CA ASN A 208 -9.67 0.39 -24.26
C ASN A 208 -10.31 1.52 -23.46
N VAL A 209 -9.81 2.72 -23.66
CA VAL A 209 -10.35 3.94 -23.04
C VAL A 209 -11.62 4.35 -23.78
N GLU A 210 -12.69 4.61 -23.06
CA GLU A 210 -13.86 5.30 -23.59
C GLU A 210 -14.05 6.63 -22.91
N VAL A 211 -14.31 7.67 -23.70
CA VAL A 211 -14.54 9.04 -23.25
C VAL A 211 -15.97 9.42 -23.60
N SER A 212 -16.75 9.76 -22.59
CA SER A 212 -18.17 10.13 -22.73
C SER A 212 -18.34 11.42 -23.53
N ARG A 213 -19.35 11.44 -24.40
CA ARG A 213 -19.76 12.67 -25.13
C ARG A 213 -20.26 13.78 -24.21
N ARG A 214 -20.70 13.44 -23.01
CA ARG A 214 -21.19 14.38 -22.02
C ARG A 214 -20.15 15.41 -21.58
N ILE A 215 -18.85 15.14 -21.69
CA ILE A 215 -17.81 16.15 -21.43
C ILE A 215 -18.02 17.37 -22.35
N LYS A 216 -18.29 17.12 -23.66
CA LYS A 216 -18.54 18.21 -24.60
C LYS A 216 -19.89 18.86 -24.36
N GLU A 217 -20.91 18.08 -24.05
CA GLU A 217 -22.28 18.57 -23.82
C GLU A 217 -22.39 19.45 -22.57
N GLU A 218 -21.69 19.05 -21.49
CA GLU A 218 -21.78 19.75 -20.21
C GLU A 218 -20.74 20.86 -20.03
N PHE A 219 -19.56 20.74 -20.66
CA PHE A 219 -18.42 21.65 -20.45
C PHE A 219 -17.94 22.37 -21.71
N GLU A 220 -18.60 22.16 -22.84
CA GLU A 220 -18.28 22.77 -24.15
C GLU A 220 -16.85 22.52 -24.66
N ASN A 221 -16.12 21.61 -24.00
CA ASN A 221 -14.70 21.34 -24.21
C ASN A 221 -14.44 19.82 -24.16
N GLY A 222 -13.22 19.41 -23.88
CA GLY A 222 -12.82 18.00 -23.72
C GLY A 222 -11.80 17.53 -24.74
N ARG A 223 -11.27 18.43 -25.59
CA ARG A 223 -10.29 18.08 -26.65
C ARG A 223 -9.13 17.26 -26.13
N ASP A 224 -8.61 17.58 -24.94
CA ASP A 224 -7.46 16.94 -24.35
C ASP A 224 -7.76 15.51 -23.89
N TYR A 225 -9.02 15.14 -23.72
CA TYR A 225 -9.45 13.83 -23.28
C TYR A 225 -9.92 12.95 -24.44
N TYR A 226 -10.61 13.50 -25.43
CA TYR A 226 -11.11 12.75 -26.60
C TYR A 226 -10.01 12.08 -27.42
N ARG A 227 -8.78 12.62 -27.40
CA ARG A 227 -7.64 11.97 -28.07
C ARG A 227 -7.29 10.60 -27.50
N TYR A 228 -7.76 10.27 -26.32
CA TYR A 228 -7.54 8.95 -25.70
C TYR A 228 -8.66 7.95 -26.03
N HIS A 229 -9.79 8.41 -26.56
CA HIS A 229 -10.91 7.53 -26.89
C HIS A 229 -10.48 6.46 -27.89
N GLY A 230 -10.78 5.19 -27.58
CA GLY A 230 -10.39 4.03 -28.38
C GLY A 230 -8.94 3.58 -28.20
N SER A 231 -8.10 4.33 -27.48
CA SER A 231 -6.72 3.89 -27.22
C SER A 231 -6.69 2.74 -26.20
N THR A 232 -5.76 1.79 -26.40
CA THR A 232 -5.53 0.71 -25.43
C THR A 232 -4.65 1.19 -24.29
N ILE A 233 -5.05 0.87 -23.07
CA ILE A 233 -4.24 1.21 -21.90
C ILE A 233 -3.02 0.29 -21.77
N ARG A 234 -1.97 0.82 -21.12
CA ARG A 234 -0.90 0.00 -20.59
C ARG A 234 -1.42 -0.85 -19.43
N VAL A 235 -1.04 -2.12 -19.38
CA VAL A 235 -1.34 -3.04 -18.27
C VAL A 235 -0.06 -3.41 -17.52
N PRO A 236 -0.15 -3.86 -16.26
CA PRO A 236 1.00 -4.38 -15.51
C PRO A 236 1.73 -5.51 -16.25
N ALA A 237 3.04 -5.69 -15.98
CA ALA A 237 3.80 -6.80 -16.59
C ALA A 237 3.33 -8.18 -16.10
N ASN A 238 2.86 -8.27 -14.84
CA ASN A 238 2.34 -9.51 -14.28
C ASN A 238 0.84 -9.64 -14.57
N PRO A 239 0.39 -10.67 -15.31
CA PRO A 239 -1.02 -10.87 -15.66
C PRO A 239 -1.97 -10.99 -14.46
N THR A 240 -1.50 -11.45 -13.30
CA THR A 240 -2.32 -11.51 -12.07
C THR A 240 -2.72 -10.13 -11.55
N ASN A 241 -2.03 -9.09 -11.98
CA ASN A 241 -2.26 -7.70 -11.62
C ASN A 241 -3.07 -6.92 -12.68
N TYR A 242 -3.51 -7.58 -13.74
CA TYR A 242 -4.35 -6.91 -14.75
C TYR A 242 -5.65 -6.42 -14.13
N PRO A 243 -6.19 -5.29 -14.61
CA PRO A 243 -7.53 -4.86 -14.25
C PRO A 243 -8.53 -6.01 -14.38
N SER A 244 -9.24 -6.33 -13.29
CA SER A 244 -10.22 -7.42 -13.31
C SER A 244 -11.37 -7.06 -14.23
N ARG A 245 -11.75 -8.03 -15.09
CA ARG A 245 -12.89 -7.88 -15.99
C ARG A 245 -14.17 -7.55 -15.23
N ASP A 246 -14.42 -8.21 -14.10
CA ASP A 246 -15.62 -8.00 -13.30
C ASP A 246 -15.70 -6.56 -12.74
N TYR A 247 -14.55 -5.99 -12.31
CA TYR A 247 -14.50 -4.61 -11.85
C TYR A 247 -14.70 -3.62 -13.00
N LEU A 248 -14.11 -3.87 -14.16
CA LEU A 248 -14.31 -3.03 -15.35
C LEU A 248 -15.77 -3.07 -15.82
N GLU A 249 -16.38 -4.24 -15.91
CA GLU A 249 -17.81 -4.39 -16.24
C GLU A 249 -18.70 -3.67 -15.23
N TRP A 250 -18.36 -3.76 -13.94
CA TRP A 250 -19.08 -3.02 -12.90
C TRP A 250 -18.98 -1.50 -13.10
N HIS A 251 -17.79 -0.96 -13.36
CA HIS A 251 -17.59 0.47 -13.58
C HIS A 251 -18.33 0.95 -14.84
N ASN A 252 -18.25 0.17 -15.93
CA ASN A 252 -18.96 0.47 -17.19
C ASN A 252 -20.47 0.51 -16.99
N SER A 253 -21.02 -0.34 -16.13
CA SER A 253 -22.47 -0.47 -15.95
C SER A 253 -23.05 0.49 -14.89
N ASN A 254 -22.25 0.91 -13.90
CA ASN A 254 -22.74 1.65 -12.73
C ASN A 254 -22.23 3.09 -12.65
N ILE A 255 -21.10 3.40 -13.24
CA ILE A 255 -20.45 4.71 -13.13
C ILE A 255 -20.39 5.44 -14.46
N TYR A 256 -20.04 4.74 -15.57
CA TYR A 256 -19.83 5.37 -16.86
C TYR A 256 -21.11 6.01 -17.41
N LEU A 257 -20.96 7.24 -17.88
CA LEU A 257 -22.06 8.09 -18.38
C LEU A 257 -22.24 7.99 -19.91
N GLY A 258 -21.89 6.89 -20.48
CA GLY A 258 -22.19 6.38 -21.82
C GLY A 258 -22.10 7.37 -22.97
#